data_8831a7a6462fce4c11afa8635a01c0eb
#
_entry.id   8831a7a6462fce4c11afa8635a01c0eb
#
_cell.length_a   1.000
_cell.length_b   1.000
_cell.length_c   1.000
_cell.angle_alpha   90.00
_cell.angle_beta   90.00
_cell.angle_gamma   90.00
#
_symmetry.space_group_name_H-M   'P 1'
#
loop_
_entity.id
_entity.type
_entity.pdbx_description
1 polymer ?
#
loop_
_entity_poly.entity_id
_entity_poly.type
_entity_poly.pdbx_seq_one_letter_code
_entity_poly.pdbx_strand_id
1 'polypeptide(L)'
;ADFQVLIPGGASGVRPSADLRMRELVPWLPLDDVIKFLDPVSREKLPDLYRSSDLVCVPSYSESFGLVALEAQACGTPVVASAVGGLRTAVADGISGVLVDGHNPKAWSSVIARLLMEPQRRILLSMGAVEHASHFGWDVTARRTLDIYDRLINHQPMAKYAP
;
A
#
# COMPACT_ATOMS: atom_id res chain seq x y z
N ALA A 1 1.55 19.04 14.69
CA ALA A 1 2.08 18.90 13.32
C ALA A 1 0.90 19.03 12.39
N ASP A 2 1.00 19.91 11.41
CA ASP A 2 -0.02 20.07 10.39
C ASP A 2 0.14 18.93 9.40
N PHE A 3 -0.87 18.06 9.30
CA PHE A 3 -0.91 16.97 8.33
C PHE A 3 -2.31 16.92 7.70
N GLN A 4 -2.38 16.37 6.51
CA GLN A 4 -3.63 16.11 5.82
C GLN A 4 -3.75 14.62 5.52
N VAL A 5 -4.98 14.12 5.58
CA VAL A 5 -5.33 12.77 5.16
C VAL A 5 -6.19 12.88 3.91
N LEU A 6 -5.71 12.33 2.80
CA LEU A 6 -6.44 12.26 1.55
C LEU A 6 -7.04 10.86 1.40
N ILE A 7 -8.34 10.78 1.18
CA ILE A 7 -9.06 9.52 0.99
C ILE A 7 -9.64 9.52 -0.42
N PRO A 8 -8.89 9.04 -1.43
CA PRO A 8 -9.41 8.92 -2.78
C PRO A 8 -10.36 7.73 -2.89
N GLY A 9 -11.45 7.90 -3.57
CA GLY A 9 -12.38 6.80 -3.83
C GLY A 9 -13.82 7.26 -3.96
N GLY A 10 -14.68 6.31 -4.24
CA GLY A 10 -16.12 6.49 -4.36
C GLY A 10 -16.86 5.20 -4.01
N ALA A 11 -18.17 5.25 -3.98
CA ALA A 11 -19.00 4.09 -3.74
C ALA A 11 -18.73 3.00 -4.79
N SER A 12 -18.13 1.89 -4.37
CA SER A 12 -17.95 0.70 -5.18
C SER A 12 -18.82 -0.43 -4.62
N GLY A 13 -19.72 -0.98 -5.45
CA GLY A 13 -20.52 -2.16 -5.09
C GLY A 13 -21.90 -1.87 -4.50
N VAL A 14 -22.62 -2.95 -4.16
CA VAL A 14 -24.03 -2.98 -3.76
C VAL A 14 -24.25 -2.60 -2.28
N ARG A 15 -23.20 -2.47 -1.47
CA ARG A 15 -23.29 -2.07 -0.06
C ARG A 15 -22.76 -0.64 0.13
N PRO A 16 -23.36 0.15 1.05
CA PRO A 16 -22.77 1.41 1.46
C PRO A 16 -21.31 1.12 1.85
N SER A 17 -20.39 1.70 1.10
CA SER A 17 -18.96 1.49 1.35
C SER A 17 -18.59 2.04 2.74
N ALA A 18 -17.51 1.53 3.33
CA ALA A 18 -16.93 2.11 4.55
C ALA A 18 -16.68 3.62 4.39
N ASP A 19 -16.44 4.07 3.16
CA ASP A 19 -16.32 5.46 2.73
C ASP A 19 -17.55 6.32 3.07
N LEU A 20 -18.75 5.85 2.80
CA LEU A 20 -20.00 6.59 3.15
C LEU A 20 -20.12 6.74 4.67
N ARG A 21 -19.82 5.70 5.43
CA ARG A 21 -19.85 5.77 6.90
C ARG A 21 -18.80 6.72 7.46
N MET A 22 -17.61 6.74 6.88
CA MET A 22 -16.55 7.68 7.28
C MET A 22 -16.96 9.12 6.94
N ARG A 23 -17.52 9.38 5.77
CA ARG A 23 -18.03 10.70 5.37
C ARG A 23 -19.13 11.21 6.30
N GLU A 24 -19.94 10.30 6.84
CA GLU A 24 -20.98 10.65 7.85
C GLU A 24 -20.41 10.91 9.24
N LEU A 25 -19.29 10.26 9.61
CA LEU A 25 -18.69 10.36 10.93
C LEU A 25 -17.71 11.54 11.06
N VAL A 26 -16.96 11.86 10.02
CA VAL A 26 -15.92 12.91 10.05
C VAL A 26 -16.45 14.27 10.48
N PRO A 27 -17.64 14.76 10.03
CA PRO A 27 -18.19 16.04 10.48
C PRO A 27 -18.47 16.14 11.99
N TRP A 28 -18.58 15.01 12.67
CA TRP A 28 -18.77 14.96 14.14
C TRP A 28 -17.47 14.91 14.92
N LEU A 29 -16.32 14.86 14.22
CA LEU A 29 -15.00 14.86 14.80
C LEU A 29 -14.31 16.19 14.47
N PRO A 30 -13.43 16.71 15.32
CA PRO A 30 -12.67 17.94 15.02
C PRO A 30 -11.56 17.66 13.98
N LEU A 31 -11.94 17.11 12.81
CA LEU A 31 -11.03 16.61 11.76
C LEU A 31 -11.37 17.15 10.37
N ASP A 32 -12.36 18.07 10.25
CA ASP A 32 -12.84 18.58 8.97
C ASP A 32 -11.75 19.24 8.13
N ASP A 33 -10.81 19.93 8.79
CA ASP A 33 -9.68 20.57 8.11
C ASP A 33 -8.55 19.59 7.77
N VAL A 34 -8.56 18.39 8.37
CA VAL A 34 -7.49 17.40 8.25
C VAL A 34 -7.81 16.32 7.21
N ILE A 35 -9.06 15.87 7.17
CA ILE A 35 -9.49 14.78 6.29
C ILE A 35 -10.17 15.33 5.05
N LYS A 36 -9.66 14.98 3.88
CA LYS A 36 -10.24 15.33 2.58
C LYS A 36 -10.61 14.08 1.81
N PHE A 37 -11.89 13.93 1.53
CA PHE A 37 -12.39 12.91 0.62
C PHE A 37 -12.26 13.43 -0.82
N LEU A 38 -11.57 12.68 -1.64
CA LEU A 38 -11.41 12.98 -3.06
C LEU A 38 -12.34 12.10 -3.87
N ASP A 39 -12.80 12.62 -5.00
CA ASP A 39 -13.46 11.81 -6.02
C ASP A 39 -12.50 10.74 -6.55
N PRO A 40 -13.03 9.67 -7.20
CA PRO A 40 -12.18 8.68 -7.84
C PRO A 40 -11.14 9.31 -8.76
N VAL A 41 -9.88 9.05 -8.49
CA VAL A 41 -8.75 9.57 -9.27
C VAL A 41 -8.52 8.66 -10.47
N SER A 42 -8.35 9.23 -11.66
CA SER A 42 -8.06 8.46 -12.85
C SER A 42 -6.69 7.78 -12.74
N ARG A 43 -6.52 6.67 -13.46
CA ARG A 43 -5.31 5.85 -13.40
C ARG A 43 -4.05 6.63 -13.78
N GLU A 44 -4.19 7.59 -14.70
CA GLU A 44 -3.10 8.45 -15.18
C GLU A 44 -2.64 9.45 -14.11
N LYS A 45 -3.56 9.89 -13.25
CA LYS A 45 -3.30 10.89 -12.18
C LYS A 45 -2.93 10.25 -10.84
N LEU A 46 -3.23 8.97 -10.66
CA LEU A 46 -2.98 8.27 -9.40
C LEU A 46 -1.49 8.27 -8.98
N PRO A 47 -0.52 8.13 -9.91
CA PRO A 47 0.90 8.25 -9.57
C PRO A 47 1.28 9.61 -8.98
N ASP A 48 0.67 10.70 -9.42
CA ASP A 48 0.96 12.03 -8.88
C ASP A 48 0.42 12.17 -7.45
N LEU A 49 -0.73 11.56 -7.17
CA LEU A 49 -1.27 11.51 -5.81
C LEU A 49 -0.33 10.72 -4.88
N TYR A 50 0.17 9.57 -5.32
CA TYR A 50 1.13 8.80 -4.53
C TYR A 50 2.40 9.61 -4.28
N ARG A 51 3.01 10.20 -5.31
CA ARG A 51 4.25 10.99 -5.18
C ARG A 51 4.09 12.24 -4.31
N SER A 52 2.88 12.81 -4.22
CA SER A 52 2.61 13.96 -3.37
C SER A 52 2.39 13.61 -1.91
N SER A 53 2.33 12.31 -1.58
CA SER A 53 2.07 11.82 -0.24
C SER A 53 3.36 11.43 0.48
N ASP A 54 3.48 11.74 1.76
CA ASP A 54 4.58 11.28 2.62
C ASP A 54 4.49 9.79 2.96
N LEU A 55 3.26 9.28 3.06
CA LEU A 55 2.94 7.88 3.40
C LEU A 55 1.63 7.47 2.73
N VAL A 56 1.52 6.20 2.36
CA VAL A 56 0.24 5.59 1.98
C VAL A 56 -0.16 4.56 3.02
N CYS A 57 -1.39 4.64 3.52
CA CYS A 57 -1.92 3.72 4.52
C CYS A 57 -2.89 2.73 3.87
N VAL A 58 -2.67 1.43 4.10
CA VAL A 58 -3.51 0.33 3.58
C VAL A 58 -4.02 -0.53 4.75
N PRO A 59 -5.03 -0.05 5.51
CA PRO A 59 -5.54 -0.74 6.71
C PRO A 59 -6.57 -1.82 6.37
N SER A 60 -6.30 -2.65 5.38
CA SER A 60 -7.21 -3.70 4.92
C SER A 60 -7.40 -4.80 5.96
N TYR A 61 -8.63 -5.29 6.12
CA TYR A 61 -8.92 -6.49 6.92
C TYR A 61 -8.59 -7.77 6.16
N SER A 62 -8.68 -7.73 4.85
CA SER A 62 -8.31 -8.81 3.95
C SER A 62 -7.81 -8.20 2.64
N GLU A 63 -6.72 -8.71 2.12
CA GLU A 63 -6.14 -8.26 0.86
C GLU A 63 -5.55 -9.46 0.12
N SER A 64 -5.94 -9.65 -1.14
CA SER A 64 -5.47 -10.78 -1.94
C SER A 64 -4.05 -10.58 -2.46
N PHE A 65 -3.71 -9.36 -2.90
CA PHE A 65 -2.40 -9.07 -3.49
C PHE A 65 -1.74 -7.80 -2.97
N GLY A 66 -2.48 -6.69 -2.87
CA GLY A 66 -1.96 -5.41 -2.40
C GLY A 66 -1.48 -4.48 -3.50
N LEU A 67 -2.23 -4.38 -4.62
CA LEU A 67 -1.87 -3.52 -5.75
C LEU A 67 -1.65 -2.06 -5.33
N VAL A 68 -2.52 -1.51 -4.48
CA VAL A 68 -2.38 -0.14 -3.96
C VAL A 68 -1.03 0.06 -3.27
N ALA A 69 -0.59 -0.93 -2.48
CA ALA A 69 0.70 -0.86 -1.80
C ALA A 69 1.86 -0.89 -2.80
N LEU A 70 1.79 -1.74 -3.83
CA LEU A 70 2.84 -1.82 -4.86
C LEU A 70 2.86 -0.58 -5.75
N GLU A 71 1.72 -0.03 -6.11
CA GLU A 71 1.62 1.21 -6.90
C GLU A 71 2.24 2.40 -6.15
N ALA A 72 1.93 2.55 -4.86
CA ALA A 72 2.53 3.58 -4.01
C ALA A 72 4.05 3.42 -3.93
N GLN A 73 4.53 2.21 -3.68
CA GLN A 73 5.96 1.89 -3.59
C GLN A 73 6.68 2.14 -4.92
N ALA A 74 6.08 1.78 -6.05
CA ALA A 74 6.62 2.07 -7.39
C ALA A 74 6.77 3.58 -7.65
N CYS A 75 5.94 4.40 -6.98
CA CYS A 75 6.04 5.86 -7.01
C CYS A 75 7.03 6.42 -5.99
N GLY A 76 7.71 5.59 -5.21
CA GLY A 76 8.64 5.99 -4.17
C GLY A 76 7.97 6.40 -2.85
N THR A 77 6.70 6.08 -2.66
CA THR A 77 5.98 6.43 -1.44
C THR A 77 5.94 5.24 -0.48
N PRO A 78 6.50 5.37 0.73
CA PRO A 78 6.49 4.31 1.74
C PRO A 78 5.07 3.96 2.17
N VAL A 79 4.84 2.68 2.46
CA VAL A 79 3.52 2.16 2.83
C VAL A 79 3.48 1.74 4.29
N VAL A 80 2.37 2.07 4.96
CA VAL A 80 1.98 1.47 6.25
C VAL A 80 0.77 0.58 5.97
N ALA A 81 0.91 -0.73 6.12
CA ALA A 81 -0.13 -1.68 5.75
C ALA A 81 -0.45 -2.67 6.86
N SER A 82 -1.67 -3.21 6.84
CA SER A 82 -2.02 -4.35 7.70
C SER A 82 -1.20 -5.58 7.32
N ALA A 83 -0.73 -6.30 8.31
CA ALA A 83 0.00 -7.55 8.12
C ALA A 83 -0.95 -8.71 7.76
N VAL A 84 -1.70 -8.59 6.64
CA VAL A 84 -2.71 -9.57 6.21
C VAL A 84 -2.53 -9.96 4.74
N GLY A 85 -2.84 -11.22 4.43
CA GLY A 85 -2.89 -11.73 3.05
C GLY A 85 -1.70 -11.33 2.19
N GLY A 86 -1.96 -10.87 0.98
CA GLY A 86 -0.96 -10.45 0.01
C GLY A 86 -0.12 -9.24 0.42
N LEU A 87 -0.57 -8.43 1.39
CA LEU A 87 0.23 -7.30 1.89
C LEU A 87 1.54 -7.74 2.55
N ARG A 88 1.60 -8.94 3.13
CA ARG A 88 2.85 -9.50 3.67
C ARG A 88 3.92 -9.76 2.59
N THR A 89 3.49 -9.94 1.35
CA THR A 89 4.39 -10.09 0.19
C THR A 89 4.59 -8.76 -0.52
N ALA A 90 3.54 -7.95 -0.64
CA ALA A 90 3.60 -6.67 -1.33
C ALA A 90 4.41 -5.61 -0.58
N VAL A 91 4.59 -5.75 0.75
CA VAL A 91 5.38 -4.82 1.58
C VAL A 91 6.49 -5.59 2.29
N ALA A 92 7.73 -5.25 2.00
CA ALA A 92 8.89 -5.74 2.73
C ALA A 92 9.02 -4.93 4.04
N ASP A 93 8.63 -5.54 5.17
CA ASP A 93 8.56 -4.86 6.46
C ASP A 93 9.90 -4.27 6.88
N GLY A 94 9.90 -3.00 7.26
CA GLY A 94 11.08 -2.25 7.64
C GLY A 94 12.01 -1.83 6.48
N ILE A 95 11.73 -2.27 5.25
CA ILE A 95 12.53 -1.99 4.04
C ILE A 95 11.75 -1.10 3.06
N SER A 96 10.57 -1.54 2.61
CA SER A 96 9.75 -0.79 1.65
C SER A 96 8.53 -0.12 2.28
N GLY A 97 8.26 -0.42 3.53
CA GLY A 97 7.15 0.09 4.32
C GLY A 97 7.16 -0.51 5.71
N VAL A 98 6.05 -0.41 6.41
CA VAL A 98 5.85 -0.99 7.74
C VAL A 98 4.57 -1.80 7.77
N LEU A 99 4.65 -3.03 8.25
CA LEU A 99 3.50 -3.89 8.49
C LEU A 99 3.03 -3.74 9.93
N VAL A 100 1.73 -3.51 10.10
CA VAL A 100 1.09 -3.40 11.42
C VAL A 100 0.21 -4.61 11.66
N ASP A 101 0.47 -5.34 12.73
CA ASP A 101 -0.38 -6.45 13.14
C ASP A 101 -1.69 -5.95 13.75
N GLY A 102 -2.80 -6.46 13.22
CA GLY A 102 -4.14 -6.10 13.68
C GLY A 102 -4.54 -4.67 13.35
N HIS A 103 -5.68 -4.25 13.93
CA HIS A 103 -6.33 -2.98 13.63
C HIS A 103 -6.47 -2.09 14.88
N ASN A 104 -5.56 -2.22 15.84
CA ASN A 104 -5.56 -1.36 17.02
C ASN A 104 -5.18 0.09 16.63
N PRO A 105 -6.07 1.08 16.80
CA PRO A 105 -5.79 2.47 16.40
C PRO A 105 -4.54 3.06 17.06
N LYS A 106 -4.21 2.65 18.30
CA LYS A 106 -3.00 3.13 18.99
C LYS A 106 -1.72 2.61 18.33
N ALA A 107 -1.70 1.35 17.88
CA ALA A 107 -0.55 0.82 17.16
C ALA A 107 -0.34 1.56 15.84
N TRP A 108 -1.41 1.73 15.05
CA TRP A 108 -1.39 2.46 13.79
C TRP A 108 -0.93 3.90 13.96
N SER A 109 -1.55 4.65 14.90
CA SER A 109 -1.18 6.05 15.16
C SER A 109 0.26 6.20 15.60
N SER A 110 0.78 5.28 16.41
CA SER A 110 2.18 5.30 16.84
C SER A 110 3.16 5.11 15.68
N VAL A 111 2.87 4.16 14.76
CA VAL A 111 3.70 3.92 13.58
C VAL A 111 3.66 5.12 12.64
N ILE A 112 2.47 5.64 12.33
CA ILE A 112 2.29 6.77 11.42
C ILE A 112 2.98 8.01 11.99
N ALA A 113 2.70 8.36 13.25
CA ALA A 113 3.30 9.53 13.90
C ALA A 113 4.83 9.46 13.90
N ARG A 114 5.38 8.29 14.23
CA ARG A 114 6.82 8.07 14.20
C ARG A 114 7.41 8.32 12.82
N LEU A 115 6.82 7.75 11.77
CA LEU A 115 7.30 7.93 10.41
C LEU A 115 7.17 9.39 9.94
N LEU A 116 6.11 10.11 10.32
CA LEU A 116 5.96 11.52 9.99
C LEU A 116 7.03 12.38 10.68
N MET A 117 7.47 12.00 11.88
CA MET A 117 8.51 12.71 12.65
C MET A 117 9.94 12.33 12.24
N GLU A 118 10.14 11.22 11.53
CA GLU A 118 11.45 10.69 11.14
C GLU A 118 11.66 10.78 9.61
N PRO A 119 11.97 11.95 9.03
CA PRO A 119 12.12 12.10 7.57
C PRO A 119 13.22 11.22 6.98
N GLN A 120 14.32 11.01 7.70
CA GLN A 120 15.39 10.12 7.26
C GLN A 120 14.92 8.67 7.13
N ARG A 121 14.05 8.22 8.02
CA ARG A 121 13.47 6.89 7.94
C ARG A 121 12.55 6.75 6.73
N ARG A 122 11.74 7.79 6.43
CA ARG A 122 10.89 7.80 5.23
C ARG A 122 11.72 7.72 3.94
N ILE A 123 12.84 8.46 3.86
CA ILE A 123 13.75 8.40 2.71
C ILE A 123 14.29 6.99 2.49
N LEU A 124 14.75 6.32 3.54
CA LEU A 124 15.24 4.95 3.44
C LEU A 124 14.15 3.99 2.98
N LEU A 125 12.95 4.09 3.55
CA LEU A 125 11.81 3.28 3.12
C LEU A 125 11.39 3.59 1.67
N SER A 126 11.46 4.84 1.24
CA SER A 126 11.18 5.25 -0.14
C SER A 126 12.13 4.58 -1.15
N MET A 127 13.42 4.56 -0.85
CA MET A 127 14.40 3.88 -1.69
C MET A 127 14.12 2.37 -1.76
N GLY A 128 13.89 1.74 -0.61
CA GLY A 128 13.54 0.32 -0.56
C GLY A 128 12.20 0.01 -1.22
N ALA A 129 11.25 0.96 -1.19
CA ALA A 129 9.95 0.82 -1.84
C ALA A 129 10.08 0.69 -3.36
N VAL A 130 10.84 1.57 -4.00
CA VAL A 130 11.08 1.51 -5.46
C VAL A 130 11.76 0.21 -5.85
N GLU A 131 12.81 -0.18 -5.11
CA GLU A 131 13.52 -1.43 -5.36
C GLU A 131 12.60 -2.63 -5.22
N HIS A 132 11.87 -2.72 -4.10
CA HIS A 132 10.96 -3.83 -3.84
C HIS A 132 9.85 -3.94 -4.91
N ALA A 133 9.20 -2.83 -5.26
CA ALA A 133 8.14 -2.79 -6.26
C ALA A 133 8.63 -3.24 -7.65
N SER A 134 9.90 -3.00 -7.99
CA SER A 134 10.48 -3.40 -9.27
C SER A 134 10.43 -4.91 -9.52
N HIS A 135 10.34 -5.73 -8.47
CA HIS A 135 10.25 -7.18 -8.55
C HIS A 135 8.85 -7.70 -8.94
N PHE A 136 7.85 -6.82 -9.00
CA PHE A 136 6.45 -7.15 -9.29
C PHE A 136 5.98 -6.66 -10.67
N GLY A 137 6.90 -6.21 -11.52
CA GLY A 137 6.57 -5.78 -12.89
C GLY A 137 6.05 -6.93 -13.76
N TRP A 138 5.27 -6.59 -14.77
CA TRP A 138 4.73 -7.57 -15.70
C TRP A 138 5.80 -8.34 -16.48
N ASP A 139 6.93 -7.71 -16.77
CA ASP A 139 8.09 -8.33 -17.40
C ASP A 139 8.73 -9.41 -16.51
N VAL A 140 8.80 -9.16 -15.19
CA VAL A 140 9.28 -10.13 -14.21
C VAL A 140 8.31 -11.30 -14.11
N THR A 141 7.00 -11.00 -14.04
CA THR A 141 5.95 -12.02 -13.99
C THR A 141 5.98 -12.90 -15.23
N ALA A 142 6.09 -12.31 -16.42
CA ALA A 142 6.17 -13.03 -17.68
C ALA A 142 7.41 -13.95 -17.72
N ARG A 143 8.58 -13.45 -17.37
CA ARG A 143 9.81 -14.25 -17.31
C ARG A 143 9.68 -15.45 -16.36
N ARG A 144 9.16 -15.22 -15.15
CA ARG A 144 8.94 -16.30 -14.18
C ARG A 144 7.95 -17.36 -14.69
N THR A 145 6.90 -16.92 -15.37
CA THR A 145 5.91 -17.83 -15.95
C THR A 145 6.53 -18.68 -17.07
N LEU A 146 7.33 -18.07 -17.95
CA LEU A 146 8.04 -18.79 -19.00
C LEU A 146 9.06 -19.79 -18.43
N ASP A 147 9.81 -19.42 -17.39
CA ASP A 147 10.74 -20.34 -16.70
C ASP A 147 10.01 -21.57 -16.15
N ILE A 148 8.81 -21.39 -15.59
CA ILE A 148 7.98 -22.51 -15.12
C ILE A 148 7.62 -23.43 -16.30
N TYR A 149 7.17 -22.88 -17.43
CA TYR A 149 6.83 -23.66 -18.61
C TYR A 149 8.03 -24.41 -19.17
N ASP A 150 9.18 -23.76 -19.29
CA ASP A 150 10.40 -24.37 -19.77
C ASP A 150 10.85 -25.54 -18.89
N ARG A 151 10.77 -25.38 -17.58
CA ARG A 151 11.08 -26.47 -16.63
C ARG A 151 10.13 -27.63 -16.74
N LEU A 152 8.83 -27.39 -16.91
CA LEU A 152 7.83 -28.43 -17.08
C LEU A 152 8.07 -29.22 -18.40
N ILE A 153 8.35 -28.53 -19.49
CA ILE A 153 8.60 -29.14 -20.80
C ILE A 153 9.87 -29.99 -20.73
N ASN A 154 10.91 -29.50 -20.05
CA ASN A 154 12.20 -30.19 -19.97
C ASN A 154 12.29 -31.19 -18.79
N HIS A 155 11.19 -31.46 -18.10
CA HIS A 155 11.13 -32.35 -16.92
C HIS A 155 12.14 -32.01 -15.82
N GLN A 156 12.48 -30.72 -15.68
CA GLN A 156 13.39 -30.25 -14.63
C GLN A 156 12.66 -30.07 -13.28
N PRO A 157 13.34 -30.31 -12.17
CA PRO A 157 12.72 -30.12 -10.86
C PRO A 157 12.32 -28.66 -10.66
N MET A 158 11.12 -28.45 -10.14
CA MET A 158 10.65 -27.10 -9.75
C MET A 158 11.51 -26.59 -8.60
N ALA A 159 12.16 -25.45 -8.78
CA ALA A 159 12.77 -24.76 -7.66
C ALA A 159 11.65 -24.44 -6.64
N LYS A 160 11.89 -24.75 -5.36
CA LYS A 160 10.99 -24.30 -4.31
C LYS A 160 11.01 -22.77 -4.35
N TYR A 161 9.91 -22.15 -4.76
CA TYR A 161 9.76 -20.73 -4.62
C TYR A 161 9.79 -20.43 -3.12
N ALA A 162 10.87 -19.83 -2.66
CA ALA A 162 10.88 -19.17 -1.36
C ALA A 162 9.98 -17.92 -1.48
N PRO A 163 9.12 -17.67 -0.50
CA PRO A 163 8.27 -16.50 -0.47
C PRO A 163 9.08 -15.21 -0.41
#